data_27b19c61c6795ea4e76f2994b404a135
#
_entry.id   27b19c61c6795ea4e76f2994b404a135
#
_cell.length_a   1.000
_cell.length_b   1.000
_cell.length_c   1.000
_cell.angle_alpha   90.00
_cell.angle_beta   90.00
_cell.angle_gamma   90.00
#
_symmetry.space_group_name_H-M   'P 1'
#
loop_
_entity.id
_entity.type
_entity.pdbx_description
1 polymer ?
#
loop_
_entity_poly.entity_id
_entity_poly.type
_entity_poly.pdbx_seq_one_letter_code
_entity_poly.pdbx_strand_id
1 'polypeptide(L)'
;MVTSIEPGLYRPGKWGIRIENLAANQAVANPQETEFGSFLYFETLTLCPIDTRLMDTALMTDGEIDWVNRYHAEVRRRLEPLTEGAAKAWLIKRTEPLAR
;
A
#
# COMPACT_ATOMS: atom_id res chain seq x y z
N MET A 1 -9.37 14.79 6.64
CA MET A 1 -10.37 13.87 6.06
C MET A 1 -9.74 12.50 5.86
N VAL A 2 -10.46 11.46 6.18
CA VAL A 2 -10.06 10.08 5.92
C VAL A 2 -10.91 9.55 4.77
N THR A 3 -10.25 8.90 3.82
CA THR A 3 -10.88 8.39 2.59
C THR A 3 -10.43 6.96 2.36
N SER A 4 -11.34 6.09 1.93
CA SER A 4 -10.95 4.77 1.42
C SER A 4 -10.57 4.88 -0.06
N ILE A 5 -9.50 4.18 -0.44
CA ILE A 5 -9.08 4.03 -1.83
C ILE A 5 -9.23 2.54 -2.12
N GLU A 6 -10.24 2.20 -2.94
CA GLU A 6 -10.69 0.82 -3.03
C GLU A 6 -11.04 0.37 -4.46
N PRO A 7 -10.10 0.47 -5.41
CA PRO A 7 -10.36 0.00 -6.76
C PRO A 7 -10.62 -1.50 -6.79
N GLY A 8 -11.55 -1.91 -7.63
CA GLY A 8 -11.90 -3.32 -7.73
C GLY A 8 -12.37 -3.69 -9.13
N LEU A 9 -12.31 -4.98 -9.43
CA LEU A 9 -12.80 -5.57 -10.67
C LEU A 9 -13.67 -6.77 -10.30
N TYR A 10 -14.88 -6.80 -10.89
CA TYR A 10 -15.88 -7.80 -10.52
C TYR A 10 -16.48 -8.46 -11.76
N ARG A 11 -16.65 -9.78 -11.70
CA ARG A 11 -17.39 -10.58 -12.69
C ARG A 11 -18.55 -11.26 -11.97
N PRO A 12 -19.78 -10.70 -12.07
CA PRO A 12 -20.94 -11.23 -11.32
C PRO A 12 -21.11 -12.73 -11.48
N GLY A 13 -21.32 -13.43 -10.35
CA GLY A 13 -21.47 -14.88 -10.32
C GLY A 13 -20.19 -15.69 -10.55
N LYS A 14 -19.04 -15.03 -10.72
CA LYS A 14 -17.76 -15.72 -11.00
C LYS A 14 -16.69 -15.38 -9.98
N TRP A 15 -16.28 -14.11 -9.91
CA TRP A 15 -15.22 -13.66 -9.00
C TRP A 15 -15.19 -12.15 -8.87
N GLY A 16 -14.46 -11.68 -7.92
CA GLY A 16 -14.15 -10.27 -7.73
C GLY A 16 -12.85 -10.11 -6.98
N ILE A 17 -12.21 -8.97 -7.17
CA ILE A 17 -11.00 -8.60 -6.43
C ILE A 17 -11.03 -7.10 -6.15
N ARG A 18 -10.65 -6.73 -4.94
CA ARG A 18 -10.50 -5.34 -4.51
C ARG A 18 -9.25 -5.20 -3.66
N ILE A 19 -8.53 -4.11 -3.86
CA ILE A 19 -7.44 -3.71 -2.99
C ILE A 19 -7.88 -2.41 -2.33
N GLU A 20 -7.82 -2.34 -1.01
CA GLU A 20 -8.36 -1.21 -0.26
C GLU A 20 -7.41 -0.76 0.82
N ASN A 21 -7.14 0.54 0.85
CA ASN A 21 -6.42 1.18 1.93
C ASN A 21 -7.18 2.43 2.37
N LEU A 22 -7.08 2.75 3.65
CA LEU A 22 -7.50 4.03 4.18
C LEU A 22 -6.35 5.02 4.08
N ALA A 23 -6.67 6.25 3.70
CA ALA A 23 -5.70 7.32 3.59
C ALA A 23 -6.25 8.59 4.24
N ALA A 24 -5.38 9.37 4.87
CA ALA A 24 -5.73 10.67 5.44
C ALA A 24 -5.11 11.78 4.62
N ASN A 25 -5.87 12.85 4.38
CA ASN A 25 -5.35 14.04 3.74
C ASN A 25 -4.43 14.78 4.71
N GLN A 26 -3.23 15.10 4.25
CA GLN A 26 -2.23 15.86 5.00
C GLN A 26 -1.79 17.06 4.20
N ALA A 27 -1.49 18.16 4.89
CA ALA A 27 -0.94 19.35 4.24
C ALA A 27 0.52 19.12 3.88
N VAL A 28 0.91 19.55 2.68
CA VAL A 28 2.30 19.56 2.27
C VAL A 28 3.04 20.65 3.06
N ALA A 29 4.09 20.24 3.77
CA ALA A 29 4.83 21.15 4.66
C ALA A 29 5.86 22.01 3.93
N ASN A 30 6.18 21.72 2.66
CA ASN A 30 7.22 22.43 1.91
C ASN A 30 6.64 23.63 1.16
N PRO A 31 6.96 24.88 1.55
CA PRO A 31 6.43 26.07 0.93
C PRO A 31 6.92 26.32 -0.50
N GLN A 32 7.90 25.59 -1.00
CA GLN A 32 8.41 25.75 -2.37
C GLN A 32 7.39 25.35 -3.43
N GLU A 33 6.35 24.61 -3.04
CA GLU A 33 5.32 24.16 -3.97
C GLU A 33 4.12 25.11 -4.02
N THR A 34 4.23 26.28 -3.44
CA THR A 34 3.13 27.22 -3.32
C THR A 34 2.86 28.06 -4.57
N GLU A 35 3.59 27.87 -5.67
CA GLU A 35 3.33 28.60 -6.92
C GLU A 35 1.89 28.44 -7.41
N PHE A 36 1.29 27.26 -7.17
CA PHE A 36 -0.07 26.95 -7.56
C PHE A 36 -1.04 26.86 -6.37
N GLY A 37 -0.63 27.33 -5.19
CA GLY A 37 -1.42 27.29 -3.97
C GLY A 37 -0.98 26.24 -2.97
N SER A 38 -1.86 25.95 -2.03
CA SER A 38 -1.59 24.92 -1.01
C SER A 38 -1.93 23.52 -1.55
N PHE A 39 -1.05 22.56 -1.33
CA PHE A 39 -1.25 21.20 -1.78
C PHE A 39 -1.45 20.24 -0.60
N LEU A 40 -2.16 19.16 -0.88
CA LEU A 40 -2.38 18.07 0.06
C LEU A 40 -1.79 16.78 -0.53
N TYR A 41 -1.43 15.85 0.34
CA TYR A 41 -1.08 14.49 -0.05
C TYR A 41 -1.86 13.49 0.78
N PHE A 42 -1.88 12.23 0.35
CA PHE A 42 -2.51 11.15 1.09
C PHE A 42 -1.47 10.40 1.92
N GLU A 43 -1.68 10.38 3.24
CA GLU A 43 -0.94 9.48 4.12
C GLU A 43 -1.70 8.17 4.23
N THR A 44 -1.05 7.06 3.88
CA THR A 44 -1.66 5.73 4.01
C THR A 44 -1.77 5.35 5.48
N LEU A 45 -2.97 5.02 5.93
CA LEU A 45 -3.24 4.64 7.33
C LEU A 45 -3.25 3.11 7.51
N THR A 46 -3.74 2.36 6.53
CA THR A 46 -3.81 0.91 6.60
C THR A 46 -2.42 0.30 6.61
N LEU A 47 -2.16 -0.54 7.60
CA LEU A 47 -0.87 -1.25 7.75
C LEU A 47 -1.14 -2.75 7.71
N CYS A 48 -1.31 -3.28 6.51
CA CYS A 48 -1.55 -4.70 6.28
C CYS A 48 -0.88 -5.08 4.96
N PRO A 49 -0.15 -6.21 4.90
CA PRO A 49 0.42 -6.65 3.64
C PRO A 49 -0.66 -6.86 2.58
N ILE A 50 -0.43 -6.34 1.38
CA ILE A 50 -1.27 -6.64 0.22
C ILE A 50 -0.83 -7.99 -0.32
N ASP A 51 -1.77 -8.90 -0.56
CA ASP A 51 -1.45 -10.23 -1.08
C ASP A 51 -0.89 -10.13 -2.50
N THR A 52 0.37 -10.49 -2.67
CA THR A 52 1.07 -10.37 -3.94
C THR A 52 0.97 -11.62 -4.83
N ARG A 53 0.34 -12.69 -4.35
CA ARG A 53 0.30 -13.96 -5.07
C ARG A 53 -0.47 -13.89 -6.38
N LEU A 54 -1.39 -12.91 -6.51
CA LEU A 54 -2.17 -12.72 -7.73
C LEU A 54 -1.67 -11.53 -8.56
N MET A 55 -0.56 -10.94 -8.21
CA MET A 55 0.03 -9.84 -8.97
C MET A 55 0.92 -10.38 -10.09
N ASP A 56 0.62 -9.99 -11.33
CA ASP A 56 1.48 -10.30 -12.46
C ASP A 56 2.47 -9.15 -12.67
N THR A 57 3.69 -9.34 -12.22
CA THR A 57 4.72 -8.30 -12.27
C THR A 57 5.10 -7.91 -13.70
N ALA A 58 4.85 -8.77 -14.68
CA ALA A 58 5.08 -8.44 -16.09
C ALA A 58 4.15 -7.33 -16.59
N LEU A 59 2.97 -7.17 -15.95
CA LEU A 59 2.00 -6.14 -16.29
C LEU A 59 2.15 -4.87 -15.45
N MET A 60 3.04 -4.88 -14.47
CA MET A 60 3.26 -3.75 -13.57
C MET A 60 4.40 -2.87 -14.07
N THR A 61 4.26 -1.56 -13.88
CA THR A 61 5.35 -0.63 -14.12
C THR A 61 6.38 -0.74 -13.00
N ASP A 62 7.60 -0.26 -13.25
CA ASP A 62 8.64 -0.22 -12.22
C ASP A 62 8.22 0.63 -11.02
N GLY A 63 7.52 1.74 -11.28
CA GLY A 63 7.00 2.60 -10.22
C GLY A 63 5.95 1.91 -9.35
N GLU A 64 5.10 1.08 -9.93
CA GLU A 64 4.10 0.31 -9.20
C GLU A 64 4.74 -0.76 -8.31
N ILE A 65 5.72 -1.50 -8.84
CA ILE A 65 6.49 -2.49 -8.07
C ILE A 65 7.22 -1.80 -6.92
N ASP A 66 7.86 -0.67 -7.19
CA ASP A 66 8.57 0.11 -6.18
C ASP A 66 7.61 0.60 -5.09
N TRP A 67 6.42 1.06 -5.46
CA TRP A 67 5.41 1.50 -4.49
C TRP A 67 5.00 0.37 -3.55
N VAL A 68 4.70 -0.81 -4.10
CA VAL A 68 4.33 -1.98 -3.28
C VAL A 68 5.46 -2.36 -2.33
N ASN A 69 6.69 -2.38 -2.82
CA ASN A 69 7.85 -2.73 -2.00
C ASN A 69 8.10 -1.72 -0.88
N ARG A 70 7.96 -0.43 -1.16
CA ARG A 70 8.08 0.61 -0.14
C ARG A 70 6.95 0.54 0.88
N TYR A 71 5.73 0.27 0.43
CA TYR A 71 4.60 0.09 1.32
C TYR A 71 4.81 -1.11 2.24
N HIS A 72 5.22 -2.25 1.70
CA HIS A 72 5.49 -3.45 2.50
C HIS A 72 6.65 -3.25 3.48
N ALA A 73 7.67 -2.51 3.09
CA ALA A 73 8.78 -2.17 3.99
C ALA A 73 8.28 -1.34 5.19
N GLU A 74 7.39 -0.39 4.94
CA GLU A 74 6.79 0.42 6.02
C GLU A 74 5.88 -0.40 6.91
N VAL A 75 5.06 -1.28 6.33
CA VAL A 75 4.20 -2.21 7.10
C VAL A 75 5.07 -3.07 8.02
N ARG A 76 6.13 -3.67 7.47
CA ARG A 76 7.06 -4.49 8.25
C ARG A 76 7.72 -3.68 9.38
N ARG A 77 8.24 -2.51 9.06
CA ARG A 77 8.91 -1.64 10.03
C ARG A 77 8.02 -1.31 11.22
N ARG A 78 6.74 -1.06 10.95
CA ARG A 78 5.77 -0.65 11.97
C ARG A 78 5.22 -1.82 12.77
N LEU A 79 5.01 -2.97 12.15
CA LEU A 79 4.33 -4.10 12.78
C LEU A 79 5.26 -5.18 13.31
N GLU A 80 6.47 -5.31 12.78
CA GLU A 80 7.39 -6.36 13.22
C GLU A 80 7.69 -6.30 14.73
N PRO A 81 7.95 -5.11 15.33
CA PRO A 81 8.18 -5.03 16.76
C PRO A 81 6.97 -5.39 17.63
N LEU A 82 5.77 -5.40 17.03
CA LEU A 82 4.51 -5.67 17.74
C LEU A 82 4.04 -7.11 17.55
N THR A 83 4.78 -7.92 16.79
CA THR A 83 4.41 -9.30 16.47
C THR A 83 5.49 -10.27 16.93
N GLU A 84 5.09 -11.51 17.18
CA GLU A 84 6.01 -12.59 17.55
C GLU A 84 5.49 -13.93 17.04
N GLY A 85 6.38 -14.94 17.05
CA GLY A 85 6.01 -16.30 16.67
C GLY A 85 5.51 -16.43 15.25
N ALA A 86 4.43 -17.16 15.06
CA ALA A 86 3.84 -17.44 13.74
C ALA A 86 3.35 -16.16 13.03
N ALA A 87 2.82 -15.21 13.80
CA ALA A 87 2.36 -13.93 13.25
C ALA A 87 3.53 -13.14 12.65
N LYS A 88 4.65 -13.09 13.34
CA LYS A 88 5.85 -12.40 12.84
C LYS A 88 6.41 -13.10 11.60
N ALA A 89 6.47 -14.41 11.60
CA ALA A 89 6.95 -15.16 10.44
C ALA A 89 6.06 -14.95 9.22
N TRP A 90 4.74 -14.90 9.41
CA TRP A 90 3.78 -14.59 8.35
C TRP A 90 3.99 -13.16 7.81
N LEU A 91 4.14 -12.18 8.70
CA LEU A 91 4.38 -10.79 8.32
C LEU A 91 5.62 -10.65 7.45
N ILE A 92 6.73 -11.26 7.86
CA ILE A 92 8.00 -11.21 7.12
C ILE A 92 7.81 -11.83 5.74
N LYS A 93 7.18 -12.99 5.66
CA LYS A 93 6.94 -13.68 4.38
C LYS A 93 6.07 -12.83 3.44
N ARG A 94 5.01 -12.21 3.96
CA ARG A 94 4.07 -11.44 3.13
C ARG A 94 4.55 -10.05 2.77
N THR A 95 5.66 -9.60 3.35
CA THR A 95 6.27 -8.30 3.04
C THR A 95 7.60 -8.42 2.31
N GLU A 96 7.92 -9.59 1.78
CA GLU A 96 9.11 -9.78 0.94
C GLU A 96 8.98 -8.95 -0.33
N PRO A 97 10.10 -8.36 -0.82
CA PRO A 97 10.06 -7.54 -2.02
C PRO A 97 9.60 -8.32 -3.25
N LEU A 98 8.76 -7.66 -4.07
CA LEU A 98 8.41 -8.16 -5.40
C LEU A 98 9.59 -8.00 -6.33
N ALA A 99 9.78 -8.99 -7.21
CA ALA A 99 10.74 -8.94 -8.31
C ALA A 99 10.05 -9.37 -9.60
N ARG A 100 10.53 -8.86 -10.74
CA ARG A 100 10.03 -9.29 -12.05
C ARG A 100 10.45 -10.73 -12.34
#